data_fc08a0a8ad872dbd9fa0b5f557bb2fa4
#
_entry.id   fc08a0a8ad872dbd9fa0b5f557bb2fa4
#
_cell.length_a   1.000
_cell.length_b   1.000
_cell.length_c   1.000
_cell.angle_alpha   90.00
_cell.angle_beta   90.00
_cell.angle_gamma   90.00
#
_symmetry.space_group_name_H-M   'P 1'
#
loop_
_entity.id
_entity.type
_entity.pdbx_description
1 polymer ?
#
loop_
_entity_poly.entity_id
_entity_poly.type
_entity_poly.pdbx_seq_one_letter_code
_entity_poly.pdbx_strand_id
1 'polypeptide(L)'
;MKMVETKENSPQKTLLECLSVIVEKTATESGNEKKFDPNVYYEAKDEIAQASMVLGTSARETVIFASILELSSRRSIDTDDVADEMGITYVKFLTYETELRSLEGKKLIRRNDDGDI
;
A
#
# COMPACT_ATOMS: atom_id res chain seq x y z
N MET A 1 -35.00 2.01 7.09
CA MET A 1 -34.38 1.82 7.09
C MET A 1 -33.83 1.67 7.28
N LYS A 2 -33.85 1.67 7.08
CA LYS A 2 -33.10 1.43 7.07
C LYS A 2 -32.29 1.47 7.12
N MET A 3 -32.38 1.64 6.80
CA MET A 3 -31.50 1.61 6.78
C MET A 3 -30.85 1.83 6.77
N VAL A 4 -31.10 2.01 6.71
CA VAL A 4 -30.30 2.19 6.64
C VAL A 4 -29.72 2.50 6.59
N GLU A 5 -29.82 2.63 6.40
CA GLU A 5 -29.13 2.86 6.31
C GLU A 5 -28.36 3.15 6.40
N THR A 6 -28.77 3.34 6.43
CA THR A 6 -27.92 3.57 6.46
C THR A 6 -27.23 3.69 6.60
N LYS A 7 -27.27 3.69 6.52
CA LYS A 7 -26.50 3.80 6.56
C LYS A 7 -25.95 4.18 6.27
N GLU A 8 -26.25 4.51 6.06
CA GLU A 8 -25.74 5.03 5.84
C GLU A 8 -24.87 5.39 5.99
N ASN A 9 -24.69 5.72 6.26
CA ASN A 9 -23.93 6.17 6.37
C ASN A 9 -22.73 6.29 6.18
N SER A 10 -22.38 6.79 7.14
CA SER A 10 -21.04 6.97 6.59
C SER A 10 -20.58 5.65 5.99
N PRO A 11 -20.47 5.60 4.72
CA PRO A 11 -20.10 4.36 4.09
C PRO A 11 -18.68 3.99 4.44
N GLN A 12 -18.51 2.84 5.07
CA GLN A 12 -17.17 2.31 5.25
C GLN A 12 -16.71 1.74 3.92
N LYS A 13 -15.52 2.14 3.51
CA LYS A 13 -14.93 1.58 2.32
C LYS A 13 -14.52 0.13 2.56
N THR A 14 -14.59 -0.68 1.52
CA THR A 14 -14.01 -2.01 1.60
C THR A 14 -12.50 -1.91 1.69
N LEU A 15 -11.86 -3.00 2.10
CA LEU A 15 -10.40 -3.02 2.17
C LEU A 15 -9.78 -2.67 0.81
N LEU A 16 -10.31 -3.23 -0.27
CA LEU A 16 -9.78 -2.96 -1.60
C LEU A 16 -9.96 -1.50 -2.00
N GLU A 17 -11.08 -0.89 -1.61
CA GLU A 17 -11.29 0.53 -1.89
C GLU A 17 -10.28 1.38 -1.13
N CYS A 18 -10.01 1.03 0.14
CA CYS A 18 -9.01 1.74 0.91
C CYS A 18 -7.63 1.64 0.26
N LEU A 19 -7.25 0.43 -0.14
CA LEU A 19 -5.96 0.22 -0.77
C LEU A 19 -5.86 0.96 -2.09
N SER A 20 -6.96 1.03 -2.85
CA SER A 20 -6.98 1.76 -4.10
C SER A 20 -6.71 3.26 -3.89
N VAL A 21 -7.36 3.85 -2.88
CA VAL A 21 -7.12 5.26 -2.56
C VAL A 21 -5.68 5.47 -2.14
N ILE A 22 -5.14 4.57 -1.33
CA ILE A 22 -3.77 4.67 -0.86
C ILE A 22 -2.80 4.66 -2.05
N VAL A 23 -2.99 3.74 -3.00
CA VAL A 23 -2.13 3.65 -4.17
C VAL A 23 -2.19 4.96 -4.96
N GLU A 24 -3.40 5.51 -5.16
CA GLU A 24 -3.56 6.75 -5.91
C GLU A 24 -2.82 7.92 -5.27
N LYS A 25 -2.72 7.91 -3.94
CA LYS A 25 -2.11 9.02 -3.22
C LYS A 25 -0.63 8.79 -2.88
N THR A 26 -0.12 7.58 -3.11
CA THR A 26 1.25 7.25 -2.72
C THR A 26 2.28 7.97 -3.58
N ALA A 27 2.02 8.11 -4.87
CA ALA A 27 2.97 8.73 -5.76
C ALA A 27 2.24 9.64 -6.75
N THR A 28 2.89 10.75 -7.07
CA THR A 28 2.40 11.66 -8.09
C THR A 28 3.26 11.50 -9.33
N GLU A 29 2.64 11.65 -10.48
CA GLU A 29 3.35 11.59 -11.74
C GLU A 29 3.78 12.98 -12.15
N SER A 30 5.05 13.11 -12.50
CA SER A 30 5.61 14.34 -12.99
C SER A 30 6.42 14.02 -14.25
N GLY A 31 5.88 14.38 -15.40
CA GLY A 31 6.48 13.98 -16.67
C GLY A 31 6.39 12.48 -16.84
N ASN A 32 7.53 11.82 -16.97
CA ASN A 32 7.59 10.37 -17.16
C ASN A 32 7.95 9.61 -15.88
N GLU A 33 7.98 10.31 -14.73
CA GLU A 33 8.42 9.71 -13.50
C GLU A 33 7.34 9.78 -12.44
N LYS A 34 7.30 8.76 -11.59
CA LYS A 34 6.51 8.81 -10.37
C LYS A 34 7.40 9.29 -9.24
N LYS A 35 6.86 10.15 -8.40
CA LYS A 35 7.56 10.62 -7.22
C LYS A 35 6.70 10.40 -6.00
N PHE A 36 7.31 9.85 -4.96
CA PHE A 36 6.62 9.60 -3.71
C PHE A 36 6.08 10.91 -3.14
N ASP A 37 4.82 10.86 -2.71
CA ASP A 37 4.16 12.00 -2.09
C ASP A 37 3.98 11.69 -0.60
N PRO A 38 4.79 12.31 0.28
CA PRO A 38 4.67 12.04 1.71
C PRO A 38 3.32 12.47 2.29
N ASN A 39 2.57 13.30 1.58
CA ASN A 39 1.24 13.69 2.03
C ASN A 39 0.25 12.52 2.02
N VAL A 40 0.64 11.37 1.45
CA VAL A 40 -0.23 10.19 1.46
C VAL A 40 -0.67 9.85 2.89
N TYR A 41 0.21 10.01 3.85
CA TYR A 41 -0.11 9.69 5.25
C TYR A 41 -1.16 10.62 5.83
N TYR A 42 -1.33 11.78 5.23
CA TYR A 42 -2.36 12.72 5.65
C TYR A 42 -3.59 12.62 4.77
N GLU A 43 -3.41 12.62 3.45
CA GLU A 43 -4.53 12.66 2.52
C GLU A 43 -5.33 11.36 2.51
N ALA A 44 -4.68 10.24 2.77
CA ALA A 44 -5.34 8.94 2.85
C ALA A 44 -5.36 8.39 4.26
N LYS A 45 -5.31 9.26 5.27
CA LYS A 45 -5.15 8.81 6.66
C LYS A 45 -6.29 7.90 7.10
N ASP A 46 -7.51 8.19 6.68
CA ASP A 46 -8.66 7.38 7.08
C ASP A 46 -8.61 6.01 6.44
N GLU A 47 -8.24 5.97 5.15
CA GLU A 47 -8.11 4.70 4.43
C GLU A 47 -6.95 3.89 4.98
N ILE A 48 -5.84 4.55 5.30
CA ILE A 48 -4.70 3.86 5.89
C ILE A 48 -5.08 3.29 7.25
N ALA A 49 -5.78 4.08 8.08
CA ALA A 49 -6.18 3.62 9.40
C ALA A 49 -7.11 2.41 9.31
N GLN A 50 -8.08 2.49 8.41
CA GLN A 50 -9.04 1.40 8.25
C GLN A 50 -8.37 0.14 7.72
N ALA A 51 -7.52 0.27 6.70
CA ALA A 51 -6.80 -0.88 6.14
C ALA A 51 -5.84 -1.46 7.17
N SER A 52 -5.13 -0.60 7.91
CA SER A 52 -4.19 -1.05 8.93
C SER A 52 -4.89 -1.85 10.02
N MET A 53 -6.08 -1.43 10.40
CA MET A 53 -6.86 -2.15 11.41
C MET A 53 -7.22 -3.55 10.93
N VAL A 54 -7.66 -3.65 9.68
CA VAL A 54 -8.05 -4.94 9.12
C VAL A 54 -6.85 -5.86 8.94
N LEU A 55 -5.71 -5.31 8.49
CA LEU A 55 -4.53 -6.11 8.18
C LEU A 55 -3.62 -6.34 9.38
N GLY A 56 -3.77 -5.55 10.43
CA GLY A 56 -2.86 -5.62 11.57
C GLY A 56 -1.48 -5.06 11.25
N THR A 57 -1.44 -3.98 10.49
CA THR A 57 -0.20 -3.40 9.98
C THR A 57 -0.02 -1.98 10.46
N SER A 58 1.22 -1.47 10.36
CA SER A 58 1.49 -0.05 10.57
C SER A 58 1.11 0.73 9.32
N ALA A 59 1.09 2.07 9.44
CA ALA A 59 0.77 2.91 8.29
C ALA A 59 1.75 2.68 7.14
N ARG A 60 3.05 2.63 7.44
CA ARG A 60 4.05 2.41 6.39
C ARG A 60 3.90 1.04 5.75
N GLU A 61 3.68 0.00 6.57
CA GLU A 61 3.45 -1.33 6.06
C GLU A 61 2.26 -1.35 5.12
N THR A 62 1.21 -0.63 5.47
CA THR A 62 -0.01 -0.59 4.66
C THR A 62 0.25 0.05 3.30
N VAL A 63 1.00 1.15 3.27
CA VAL A 63 1.34 1.82 2.01
C VAL A 63 2.19 0.91 1.14
N ILE A 64 3.19 0.25 1.72
CA ILE A 64 4.04 -0.68 0.99
C ILE A 64 3.21 -1.84 0.44
N PHE A 65 2.34 -2.40 1.28
CA PHE A 65 1.51 -3.52 0.87
C PHE A 65 0.57 -3.14 -0.28
N ALA A 66 -0.02 -1.93 -0.21
CA ALA A 66 -0.90 -1.47 -1.28
C ALA A 66 -0.15 -1.38 -2.62
N SER A 67 1.09 -0.89 -2.58
CA SER A 67 1.90 -0.79 -3.79
C SER A 67 2.26 -2.18 -4.35
N ILE A 68 2.56 -3.12 -3.47
CA ILE A 68 2.84 -4.50 -3.89
C ILE A 68 1.59 -5.12 -4.52
N LEU A 69 0.44 -4.89 -3.90
CA LEU A 69 -0.81 -5.43 -4.41
C LEU A 69 -1.15 -4.87 -5.78
N GLU A 70 -0.85 -3.59 -6.01
CA GLU A 70 -1.08 -2.97 -7.30
C GLU A 70 -0.30 -3.69 -8.40
N LEU A 71 0.87 -4.22 -8.06
CA LEU A 71 1.73 -4.94 -9.01
C LEU A 71 1.45 -6.43 -9.05
N SER A 72 0.47 -6.91 -8.27
CA SER A 72 0.29 -8.35 -8.06
C SER A 72 -0.16 -9.12 -9.30
N SER A 73 -0.57 -8.40 -10.36
CA SER A 73 -0.93 -9.06 -11.61
C SER A 73 0.30 -9.54 -12.39
N ARG A 74 1.48 -9.11 -12.01
CA ARG A 74 2.72 -9.53 -12.65
C ARG A 74 3.12 -10.91 -12.17
N ARG A 75 3.83 -11.64 -13.03
CA ARG A 75 4.29 -12.98 -12.66
C ARG A 75 5.34 -12.93 -11.56
N SER A 76 6.20 -11.93 -11.60
CA SER A 76 7.27 -11.76 -10.65
C SER A 76 7.43 -10.27 -10.37
N ILE A 77 7.56 -9.94 -9.11
CA ILE A 77 7.72 -8.56 -8.66
C ILE A 77 9.05 -8.48 -7.92
N ASP A 78 10.00 -7.70 -8.43
CA ASP A 78 11.23 -7.48 -7.69
C ASP A 78 11.12 -6.17 -6.90
N THR A 79 12.12 -5.91 -6.06
CA THR A 79 12.08 -4.74 -5.19
C THR A 79 12.19 -3.45 -5.98
N ASP A 80 12.85 -3.47 -7.15
CA ASP A 80 12.89 -2.31 -8.04
C ASP A 80 11.49 -1.92 -8.50
N ASP A 81 10.66 -2.91 -8.84
CA ASP A 81 9.29 -2.65 -9.28
C ASP A 81 8.49 -1.93 -8.20
N VAL A 82 8.64 -2.36 -6.96
CA VAL A 82 7.91 -1.76 -5.86
C VAL A 82 8.41 -0.34 -5.61
N ALA A 83 9.73 -0.14 -5.63
CA ALA A 83 10.30 1.19 -5.45
C ALA A 83 9.80 2.14 -6.53
N ASP A 84 9.78 1.69 -7.79
CA ASP A 84 9.28 2.51 -8.89
C ASP A 84 7.81 2.86 -8.71
N GLU A 85 7.02 1.89 -8.28
CA GLU A 85 5.57 2.14 -8.07
C GLU A 85 5.35 3.16 -6.97
N MET A 86 6.16 3.12 -5.92
CA MET A 86 6.05 4.07 -4.82
C MET A 86 6.70 5.42 -5.12
N GLY A 87 7.47 5.49 -6.19
CA GLY A 87 8.14 6.74 -6.57
C GLY A 87 9.34 7.07 -5.72
N ILE A 88 10.02 6.07 -5.17
CA ILE A 88 11.22 6.26 -4.36
C ILE A 88 12.41 5.56 -5.02
N THR A 89 13.61 5.92 -4.59
CA THR A 89 14.80 5.27 -5.12
C THR A 89 14.92 3.86 -4.53
N TYR A 90 15.64 3.02 -5.24
CA TYR A 90 15.89 1.67 -4.76
C TYR A 90 16.63 1.69 -3.42
N VAL A 91 17.60 2.60 -3.28
CA VAL A 91 18.36 2.72 -2.03
C VAL A 91 17.42 3.08 -0.87
N LYS A 92 16.49 4.01 -1.10
CA LYS A 92 15.51 4.37 -0.09
C LYS A 92 14.64 3.16 0.26
N PHE A 93 14.23 2.40 -0.75
CA PHE A 93 13.40 1.23 -0.52
C PHE A 93 14.09 0.19 0.35
N LEU A 94 15.41 0.08 0.25
CA LEU A 94 16.15 -0.87 1.09
C LEU A 94 16.01 -0.55 2.58
N THR A 95 15.69 0.69 2.93
CA THR A 95 15.45 1.03 4.34
C THR A 95 14.13 0.44 4.86
N TYR A 96 13.31 -0.12 3.98
CA TYR A 96 12.01 -0.67 4.36
C TYR A 96 12.07 -2.18 4.62
N GLU A 97 13.25 -2.75 4.77
CA GLU A 97 13.39 -4.19 4.97
C GLU A 97 12.63 -4.66 6.22
N THR A 98 12.63 -3.84 7.28
CA THR A 98 11.89 -4.18 8.50
C THR A 98 10.40 -4.33 8.20
N GLU A 99 9.85 -3.41 7.42
CA GLU A 99 8.44 -3.47 7.04
C GLU A 99 8.14 -4.68 6.17
N LEU A 100 9.06 -4.99 5.23
CA LEU A 100 8.87 -6.15 4.37
C LEU A 100 8.88 -7.45 5.18
N ARG A 101 9.79 -7.55 6.15
CA ARG A 101 9.83 -8.72 7.02
C ARG A 101 8.57 -8.85 7.85
N SER A 102 8.04 -7.72 8.31
CA SER A 102 6.80 -7.71 9.08
C SER A 102 5.64 -8.20 8.23
N LEU A 103 5.53 -7.70 7.00
CA LEU A 103 4.48 -8.14 6.09
C LEU A 103 4.59 -9.63 5.77
N GLU A 104 5.82 -10.10 5.60
CA GLU A 104 6.08 -11.50 5.34
C GLU A 104 5.69 -12.36 6.55
N GLY A 105 6.03 -11.90 7.74
CA GLY A 105 5.67 -12.59 8.98
C GLY A 105 4.17 -12.64 9.20
N LYS A 106 3.44 -11.65 8.72
CA LYS A 106 1.98 -11.62 8.79
C LYS A 106 1.34 -12.40 7.65
N LYS A 107 2.16 -12.96 6.77
CA LYS A 107 1.72 -13.77 5.62
C LYS A 107 0.92 -12.97 4.61
N LEU A 108 1.15 -11.67 4.56
CA LEU A 108 0.51 -10.80 3.58
C LEU A 108 1.29 -10.79 2.27
N ILE A 109 2.61 -11.03 2.33
CA ILE A 109 3.44 -11.16 1.15
C ILE A 109 4.31 -12.39 1.32
N ARG A 110 4.88 -12.86 0.22
CA ARG A 110 5.83 -13.96 0.21
C ARG A 110 7.00 -13.57 -0.67
N ARG A 111 8.21 -13.81 -0.19
CA ARG A 111 9.40 -13.57 -0.99
C ARG A 111 10.07 -14.89 -1.29
N ASN A 112 10.57 -15.01 -2.54
CA ASN A 112 11.30 -16.22 -2.92
C ASN A 112 12.76 -16.09 -2.50
N ASP A 113 13.57 -17.09 -2.86
CA ASP A 113 14.98 -17.13 -2.47
C ASP A 113 15.77 -15.97 -3.02
N ASP A 114 15.32 -15.40 -4.14
CA ASP A 114 15.99 -14.25 -4.77
C ASP A 114 15.53 -12.91 -4.16
N GLY A 115 14.57 -12.94 -3.22
CA GLY A 115 14.04 -11.73 -2.63
C GLY A 115 12.88 -11.13 -3.39
N ASP A 116 12.46 -11.72 -4.49
CA ASP A 116 11.30 -11.24 -5.26
C ASP A 116 10.01 -11.54 -4.50
N ILE A 117 9.05 -10.68 -4.72
CA ILE A 117 7.76 -10.74 -4.00
C ILE A 117 6.68 -11.51 -4.77
#